data_04b38d4c233fe6bf2cad6ad23f9a7cbe
#
_entry.id   04b38d4c233fe6bf2cad6ad23f9a7cbe
#
_cell.length_a   1.000
_cell.length_b   1.000
_cell.length_c   1.000
_cell.angle_alpha   90.00
_cell.angle_beta   90.00
_cell.angle_gamma   90.00
#
_symmetry.space_group_name_H-M   'P 1'
#
loop_
_entity.id
_entity.type
_entity.pdbx_description
1 polymer ?
#
loop_
_entity_poly.entity_id
_entity_poly.type
_entity_poly.pdbx_seq_one_letter_code
_entity_poly.pdbx_strand_id
1 'polypeptide(L)'
;MLTFHLLIYYILPQKHTEILVLVRLFYDDAFLNEVIEKDEIDRLFDKKVLTNVKRYGEKPTSIDNEIVSFGKEKDSLIIKGNNLLGLHTLKDIFSGQVKFIYIDIPYNTGSNSFKYNDKFNQSAWLTFIKNRVEIAREFLSDNGVILAQISFHQYPYLRVLLDEVLGKNKHVMDIHPLVRHLQRSLTADKEFNDVVEHTLIYSRHSEFKMPKIAERKTPDKYVYKVTVTGSPVEARMMGNKEVEIYLPGSFEVTKVTPHENNLHRETIRGSIREKNSSGRFFVAFLEKLRDEFPPLTLFKVPNMGDDSLCFRYFELPKEGNKNGAYFQGMPQSSEFTYKPYPNFLDYVEEYNSVNA
;
A
#
# COMPACT_ATOMS: atom_id res chain seq x y z
N MET A 1 -30.96 -7.96 -0.87
CA MET A 1 -30.24 -8.10 -2.13
C MET A 1 -28.77 -7.80 -1.83
N LEU A 2 -27.95 -8.84 -1.63
CA LEU A 2 -26.52 -8.70 -1.31
C LEU A 2 -25.79 -8.27 -2.58
N THR A 3 -25.14 -7.13 -2.53
CA THR A 3 -24.23 -6.74 -3.60
C THR A 3 -22.81 -7.08 -3.16
N PHE A 4 -22.32 -8.21 -3.60
CA PHE A 4 -20.92 -8.59 -3.41
C PHE A 4 -20.18 -8.08 -4.64
N HIS A 5 -19.25 -7.16 -4.47
CA HIS A 5 -18.44 -6.66 -5.55
C HIS A 5 -17.13 -7.45 -5.61
N LEU A 6 -16.97 -8.24 -6.65
CA LEU A 6 -15.68 -8.80 -7.01
C LEU A 6 -15.15 -7.97 -8.19
N LEU A 7 -14.17 -7.14 -7.91
CA LEU A 7 -13.45 -6.37 -8.93
C LEU A 7 -12.26 -7.20 -9.40
N ILE A 8 -12.29 -7.63 -10.63
CA ILE A 8 -11.18 -8.38 -11.23
C ILE A 8 -10.52 -7.47 -12.26
N TYR A 9 -9.29 -7.05 -11.99
CA TYR A 9 -8.46 -6.30 -12.93
C TYR A 9 -7.56 -7.25 -13.72
N TYR A 10 -7.70 -7.21 -15.02
CA TYR A 10 -6.80 -7.87 -15.95
C TYR A 10 -5.97 -6.81 -16.68
N ILE A 11 -4.64 -6.85 -16.51
CA ILE A 11 -3.72 -5.93 -17.21
C ILE A 11 -3.01 -6.74 -18.29
N LEU A 12 -3.22 -6.38 -19.55
CA LEU A 12 -2.50 -6.97 -20.68
C LEU A 12 -1.03 -6.53 -20.68
N PRO A 13 -0.07 -7.43 -20.96
CA PRO A 13 1.36 -7.14 -20.91
C PRO A 13 1.87 -6.10 -21.90
N GLN A 14 1.12 -5.76 -22.94
CA GLN A 14 1.61 -4.95 -24.07
C GLN A 14 0.84 -3.65 -24.38
N LYS A 15 -0.27 -3.35 -23.71
CA LYS A 15 -0.99 -2.07 -23.89
C LYS A 15 -1.62 -1.68 -22.58
N HIS A 16 -1.60 -0.39 -22.25
CA HIS A 16 -2.23 0.23 -21.07
C HIS A 16 -3.77 0.16 -21.09
N THR A 17 -4.33 -0.96 -21.49
CA THR A 17 -5.77 -1.19 -21.50
C THR A 17 -6.08 -2.03 -20.26
N GLU A 18 -6.62 -1.40 -19.25
CA GLU A 18 -7.14 -2.05 -18.06
C GLU A 18 -8.51 -2.63 -18.39
N ILE A 19 -8.67 -3.94 -18.25
CA ILE A 19 -9.98 -4.57 -18.31
C ILE A 19 -10.51 -4.69 -16.90
N LEU A 20 -11.53 -3.90 -16.58
CA LEU A 20 -12.27 -3.99 -15.35
C LEU A 20 -13.36 -5.06 -15.52
N VAL A 21 -13.22 -6.19 -14.85
CA VAL A 21 -14.29 -7.17 -14.71
C VAL A 21 -15.02 -6.89 -13.40
N LEU A 22 -16.12 -6.14 -13.48
CA LEU A 22 -17.00 -5.93 -12.33
C LEU A 22 -18.01 -7.07 -12.28
N VAL A 23 -17.78 -8.04 -11.41
CA VAL A 23 -18.79 -9.06 -11.11
C VAL A 23 -19.69 -8.53 -10.01
N ARG A 24 -20.76 -7.83 -10.40
CA ARG A 24 -21.81 -7.37 -9.50
C ARG A 24 -22.81 -8.50 -9.27
N LEU A 25 -22.93 -8.93 -8.05
CA LEU A 25 -23.63 -10.15 -7.71
C LEU A 25 -24.84 -9.82 -6.86
N PHE A 26 -25.99 -10.18 -7.39
CA PHE A 26 -27.26 -10.13 -6.67
C PHE A 26 -27.50 -11.49 -6.05
N TYR A 27 -27.76 -11.49 -4.77
CA TYR A 27 -28.18 -12.66 -4.04
C TYR A 27 -29.71 -12.77 -4.13
N ASP A 28 -30.22 -13.82 -4.74
CA ASP A 28 -31.56 -14.30 -4.46
C ASP A 28 -31.43 -15.34 -3.35
N ASP A 29 -32.22 -15.15 -2.33
CA ASP A 29 -32.28 -15.89 -1.09
C ASP A 29 -32.32 -17.40 -1.29
N ALA A 30 -31.29 -18.10 -0.94
CA ALA A 30 -31.42 -19.50 -0.57
C ALA A 30 -30.18 -19.99 0.17
N PHE A 31 -29.96 -19.50 1.38
CA PHE A 31 -29.25 -20.28 2.39
C PHE A 31 -30.23 -20.65 3.49
N LEU A 32 -31.13 -21.51 3.11
CA LEU A 32 -31.79 -22.40 4.05
C LEU A 32 -30.89 -23.62 4.20
N ASN A 33 -30.68 -24.08 5.42
CA ASN A 33 -30.14 -25.39 5.76
C ASN A 33 -31.06 -26.50 5.29
N GLU A 34 -31.50 -26.46 4.05
CA GLU A 34 -32.32 -27.52 3.48
C GLU A 34 -31.39 -28.53 2.83
N VAL A 35 -31.71 -29.78 3.05
CA VAL A 35 -31.11 -30.91 2.34
C VAL A 35 -31.29 -30.65 0.84
N ILE A 36 -30.21 -30.37 0.13
CA ILE A 36 -30.25 -30.17 -1.32
C ILE A 36 -30.78 -31.46 -1.93
N GLU A 37 -31.90 -31.39 -2.65
CA GLU A 37 -32.43 -32.54 -3.35
C GLU A 37 -31.41 -33.01 -4.43
N LYS A 38 -31.42 -34.31 -4.71
CA LYS A 38 -30.48 -34.91 -5.68
C LYS A 38 -30.52 -34.23 -7.05
N ASP A 39 -31.70 -33.83 -7.50
CA ASP A 39 -31.90 -33.14 -8.78
C ASP A 39 -31.30 -31.74 -8.80
N GLU A 40 -31.19 -31.07 -7.66
CA GLU A 40 -30.51 -29.78 -7.54
C GLU A 40 -29.00 -29.95 -7.57
N ILE A 41 -28.48 -31.03 -6.96
CA ILE A 41 -27.05 -31.37 -7.03
C ILE A 41 -26.64 -31.65 -8.47
N ASP A 42 -27.44 -32.42 -9.19
CA ASP A 42 -27.14 -32.75 -10.59
C ASP A 42 -27.13 -31.49 -11.47
N ARG A 43 -28.04 -30.53 -11.23
CA ARG A 43 -28.06 -29.21 -11.89
C ARG A 43 -26.84 -28.35 -11.54
N LEU A 44 -26.23 -28.51 -10.37
CA LEU A 44 -25.02 -27.77 -10.03
C LEU A 44 -23.83 -28.21 -10.88
N PHE A 45 -23.79 -29.45 -11.34
CA PHE A 45 -22.71 -30.00 -12.17
C PHE A 45 -22.93 -29.76 -13.68
N ASP A 46 -24.11 -29.35 -14.09
CA ASP A 46 -24.37 -29.00 -15.50
C ASP A 46 -23.50 -27.84 -15.94
N LYS A 47 -23.07 -27.86 -17.21
CA LYS A 47 -22.40 -26.73 -17.82
C LYS A 47 -23.27 -25.48 -17.77
N LYS A 48 -22.73 -24.40 -17.21
CA LYS A 48 -23.45 -23.11 -17.10
C LYS A 48 -23.09 -22.22 -18.28
N VAL A 49 -24.07 -21.47 -18.77
CA VAL A 49 -23.88 -20.46 -19.82
C VAL A 49 -24.39 -19.12 -19.33
N LEU A 50 -23.68 -18.06 -19.74
CA LEU A 50 -24.14 -16.69 -19.52
C LEU A 50 -25.23 -16.40 -20.57
N THR A 51 -26.38 -15.91 -20.10
CA THR A 51 -27.52 -15.55 -20.94
C THR A 51 -27.81 -14.05 -20.84
N ASN A 52 -28.67 -13.53 -21.74
CA ASN A 52 -29.04 -12.11 -21.74
C ASN A 52 -27.83 -11.16 -21.83
N VAL A 53 -26.90 -11.52 -22.69
CA VAL A 53 -25.67 -10.74 -22.91
C VAL A 53 -26.02 -9.43 -23.59
N LYS A 54 -25.53 -8.31 -23.07
CA LYS A 54 -25.69 -6.97 -23.63
C LYS A 54 -24.35 -6.28 -23.69
N ARG A 55 -24.02 -5.66 -24.82
CA ARG A 55 -22.83 -4.82 -24.96
C ARG A 55 -23.25 -3.35 -24.91
N TYR A 56 -22.57 -2.58 -24.07
CA TYR A 56 -22.73 -1.14 -23.99
C TYR A 56 -21.52 -0.49 -24.63
N GLY A 57 -21.71 0.26 -25.71
CA GLY A 57 -20.65 1.01 -26.40
C GLY A 57 -20.54 2.46 -25.92
N GLU A 58 -19.68 3.24 -26.57
CA GLU A 58 -19.45 4.66 -26.26
C GLU A 58 -20.74 5.52 -26.34
N LYS A 59 -21.71 5.09 -27.15
CA LYS A 59 -23.04 5.72 -27.19
C LYS A 59 -24.00 4.93 -26.33
N PRO A 60 -24.63 5.54 -25.30
CA PRO A 60 -25.53 4.84 -24.36
C PRO A 60 -26.74 4.15 -25.01
N THR A 61 -27.05 4.51 -26.24
CA THR A 61 -28.19 3.97 -27.03
C THR A 61 -27.84 2.77 -27.92
N SER A 62 -26.57 2.43 -28.07
CA SER A 62 -26.14 1.29 -28.86
C SER A 62 -26.11 0.03 -28.03
N ILE A 63 -27.23 -0.71 -27.98
CA ILE A 63 -27.30 -2.05 -27.41
C ILE A 63 -27.10 -3.01 -28.58
N ASP A 64 -25.99 -3.72 -28.56
CA ASP A 64 -25.75 -4.79 -29.53
C ASP A 64 -26.33 -6.09 -28.94
N ASN A 65 -27.43 -6.56 -29.51
CA ASN A 65 -28.13 -7.74 -29.03
C ASN A 65 -27.55 -9.06 -29.62
N GLU A 66 -26.67 -8.97 -30.62
CA GLU A 66 -26.07 -10.13 -31.28
C GLU A 66 -24.61 -10.32 -30.89
N ILE A 67 -24.34 -10.47 -29.56
CA ILE A 67 -22.97 -10.71 -29.12
C ILE A 67 -22.65 -12.19 -29.25
N VAL A 68 -21.77 -12.50 -30.16
CA VAL A 68 -21.31 -13.87 -30.45
C VAL A 68 -20.04 -14.21 -29.67
N SER A 69 -19.26 -13.21 -29.26
CA SER A 69 -18.00 -13.43 -28.56
C SER A 69 -17.61 -12.26 -27.62
N PHE A 70 -16.90 -12.58 -26.54
CA PHE A 70 -16.29 -11.63 -25.65
C PHE A 70 -14.84 -11.39 -26.07
N GLY A 71 -14.50 -10.12 -26.29
CA GLY A 71 -13.13 -9.71 -26.62
C GLY A 71 -12.32 -9.40 -25.35
N LYS A 72 -11.50 -10.32 -24.88
CA LYS A 72 -10.67 -10.15 -23.65
C LYS A 72 -9.87 -8.84 -23.62
N GLU A 73 -9.51 -8.29 -24.77
CA GLU A 73 -8.66 -7.09 -24.88
C GLU A 73 -9.44 -5.77 -24.92
N LYS A 74 -10.76 -5.83 -25.07
CA LYS A 74 -11.58 -4.66 -25.36
C LYS A 74 -12.81 -4.52 -24.48
N ASP A 75 -13.27 -5.61 -23.90
CA ASP A 75 -14.54 -5.65 -23.17
C ASP A 75 -14.31 -5.75 -21.66
N SER A 76 -15.06 -4.95 -20.91
CA SER A 76 -15.24 -5.13 -19.46
C SER A 76 -16.50 -5.94 -19.20
N LEU A 77 -16.46 -6.88 -18.26
CA LEU A 77 -17.59 -7.76 -17.96
C LEU A 77 -18.29 -7.34 -16.68
N ILE A 78 -19.61 -7.22 -16.74
CA ILE A 78 -20.48 -7.14 -15.58
C ILE A 78 -21.38 -8.37 -15.58
N ILE A 79 -21.20 -9.26 -14.60
CA ILE A 79 -21.97 -10.49 -14.51
C ILE A 79 -22.96 -10.38 -13.34
N LYS A 80 -24.24 -10.53 -13.64
CA LYS A 80 -25.32 -10.54 -12.65
C LYS A 80 -25.78 -11.98 -12.39
N GLY A 81 -25.72 -12.43 -11.15
CA GLY A 81 -26.16 -13.78 -10.77
C GLY A 81 -25.54 -14.29 -9.47
N ASN A 82 -25.66 -15.59 -9.20
CA ASN A 82 -24.93 -16.22 -8.12
C ASN A 82 -23.43 -16.20 -8.43
N ASN A 83 -22.65 -15.56 -7.54
CA ASN A 83 -21.23 -15.32 -7.79
C ASN A 83 -20.39 -16.59 -7.85
N LEU A 84 -20.68 -17.58 -7.04
CA LEU A 84 -19.94 -18.82 -7.08
C LEU A 84 -20.09 -19.50 -8.45
N LEU A 85 -21.30 -19.53 -8.99
CA LEU A 85 -21.59 -20.05 -10.32
C LEU A 85 -20.93 -19.17 -11.41
N GLY A 86 -21.02 -17.84 -11.28
CA GLY A 86 -20.35 -16.89 -12.18
C GLY A 86 -18.84 -17.09 -12.22
N LEU A 87 -18.19 -17.23 -11.05
CA LEU A 87 -16.75 -17.50 -10.96
C LEU A 87 -16.38 -18.82 -11.62
N HIS A 88 -17.12 -19.89 -11.38
CA HIS A 88 -16.87 -21.18 -12.04
C HIS A 88 -17.00 -21.08 -13.57
N THR A 89 -17.97 -20.33 -14.07
CA THR A 89 -18.13 -20.10 -15.51
C THR A 89 -16.94 -19.36 -16.14
N LEU A 90 -16.31 -18.45 -15.38
CA LEU A 90 -15.16 -17.67 -15.82
C LEU A 90 -13.82 -18.42 -15.73
N LYS A 91 -13.77 -19.55 -15.04
CA LYS A 91 -12.53 -20.29 -14.75
C LYS A 91 -11.77 -20.64 -16.03
N ASP A 92 -12.44 -21.18 -17.03
CA ASP A 92 -11.82 -21.58 -18.30
C ASP A 92 -11.24 -20.38 -19.08
N ILE A 93 -11.74 -19.18 -18.80
CA ILE A 93 -11.35 -17.96 -19.51
C ILE A 93 -10.20 -17.25 -18.82
N PHE A 94 -10.22 -17.15 -17.47
CA PHE A 94 -9.36 -16.26 -16.70
C PHE A 94 -8.39 -16.97 -15.74
N SER A 95 -8.38 -18.31 -15.67
CA SER A 95 -7.47 -19.05 -14.79
C SER A 95 -6.01 -18.63 -15.00
N GLY A 96 -5.31 -18.27 -13.92
CA GLY A 96 -3.91 -17.84 -13.93
C GLY A 96 -3.63 -16.51 -14.64
N GLN A 97 -4.63 -15.67 -14.94
CA GLN A 97 -4.46 -14.47 -15.74
C GLN A 97 -4.75 -13.16 -15.00
N VAL A 98 -5.39 -13.23 -13.83
CA VAL A 98 -5.86 -12.05 -13.10
C VAL A 98 -4.76 -11.50 -12.20
N LYS A 99 -4.41 -10.23 -12.36
CA LYS A 99 -3.38 -9.56 -11.54
C LYS A 99 -3.91 -9.03 -10.22
N PHE A 100 -5.17 -8.62 -10.20
CA PHE A 100 -5.76 -7.95 -9.06
C PHE A 100 -7.19 -8.43 -8.84
N ILE A 101 -7.48 -8.89 -7.63
CA ILE A 101 -8.82 -9.26 -7.20
C ILE A 101 -9.12 -8.43 -5.95
N TYR A 102 -10.23 -7.68 -5.99
CA TYR A 102 -10.75 -6.98 -4.82
C TYR A 102 -12.10 -7.59 -4.43
N ILE A 103 -12.23 -7.96 -3.16
CA ILE A 103 -13.44 -8.58 -2.62
C ILE A 103 -13.96 -7.70 -1.48
N ASP A 104 -15.15 -7.14 -1.68
CA ASP A 104 -15.93 -6.51 -0.62
C ASP A 104 -16.85 -7.58 0.00
N ILE A 105 -16.43 -8.09 1.16
CA ILE A 105 -17.04 -9.24 1.82
C ILE A 105 -18.24 -8.77 2.67
N PRO A 106 -19.36 -9.55 2.74
CA PRO A 106 -20.45 -9.25 3.70
C PRO A 106 -19.90 -9.16 5.12
N TYR A 107 -20.14 -8.03 5.80
CA TYR A 107 -19.52 -7.75 7.10
C TYR A 107 -20.10 -8.56 8.26
N ASN A 108 -21.25 -9.20 8.06
CA ASN A 108 -21.94 -10.05 9.06
C ASN A 108 -22.14 -9.33 10.41
N THR A 109 -22.57 -8.09 10.34
CA THR A 109 -22.74 -7.21 11.51
C THR A 109 -24.01 -7.50 12.29
N GLY A 110 -24.92 -8.30 11.72
CA GLY A 110 -26.24 -8.57 12.28
C GLY A 110 -27.21 -7.41 12.17
N SER A 111 -26.85 -6.33 11.48
CA SER A 111 -27.69 -5.15 11.29
C SER A 111 -28.85 -5.43 10.33
N ASN A 112 -30.05 -4.98 10.70
CA ASN A 112 -31.24 -5.04 9.84
C ASN A 112 -31.33 -3.87 8.85
N SER A 113 -30.35 -2.95 8.84
CA SER A 113 -30.37 -1.76 8.00
C SER A 113 -30.05 -2.03 6.53
N PHE A 114 -29.48 -3.19 6.22
CA PHE A 114 -29.14 -3.58 4.86
C PHE A 114 -30.28 -4.35 4.19
N LYS A 115 -30.43 -4.17 2.87
CA LYS A 115 -31.40 -4.89 2.05
C LYS A 115 -31.02 -6.36 1.79
N TYR A 116 -30.07 -6.90 2.55
CA TYR A 116 -29.55 -8.25 2.41
C TYR A 116 -29.39 -8.92 3.77
N ASN A 117 -29.29 -10.25 3.78
CA ASN A 117 -29.05 -11.00 5.00
C ASN A 117 -27.61 -10.78 5.49
N ASP A 118 -27.46 -10.03 6.58
CA ASP A 118 -26.19 -9.79 7.27
C ASP A 118 -26.12 -10.55 8.61
N LYS A 119 -26.89 -11.64 8.71
CA LYS A 119 -27.03 -12.48 9.93
C LYS A 119 -26.72 -13.94 9.63
N PHE A 120 -25.54 -14.21 9.12
CA PHE A 120 -25.09 -15.59 8.99
C PHE A 120 -24.62 -16.10 10.35
N ASN A 121 -24.87 -17.39 10.65
CA ASN A 121 -24.06 -18.03 11.68
C ASN A 121 -22.60 -18.10 11.22
N GLN A 122 -21.66 -18.15 12.16
CA GLN A 122 -20.23 -18.04 11.88
C GLN A 122 -19.72 -19.09 10.89
N SER A 123 -20.19 -20.34 11.02
CA SER A 123 -19.75 -21.44 10.15
C SER A 123 -20.27 -21.28 8.73
N ALA A 124 -21.52 -20.85 8.55
CA ALA A 124 -22.07 -20.58 7.23
C ALA A 124 -21.37 -19.42 6.54
N TRP A 125 -21.06 -18.34 7.27
CA TRP A 125 -20.30 -17.21 6.76
C TRP A 125 -18.90 -17.65 6.30
N LEU A 126 -18.18 -18.40 7.12
CA LEU A 126 -16.84 -18.90 6.76
C LEU A 126 -16.88 -19.81 5.52
N THR A 127 -17.86 -20.73 5.45
CA THR A 127 -18.02 -21.60 4.28
C THR A 127 -18.34 -20.79 3.02
N PHE A 128 -19.21 -19.80 3.15
CA PHE A 128 -19.58 -18.90 2.05
C PHE A 128 -18.35 -18.19 1.47
N ILE A 129 -17.49 -17.64 2.33
CA ILE A 129 -16.28 -16.94 1.91
C ILE A 129 -15.23 -17.92 1.36
N LYS A 130 -15.02 -19.05 2.05
CA LYS A 130 -14.05 -20.08 1.66
C LYS A 130 -14.22 -20.50 0.21
N ASN A 131 -15.41 -20.92 -0.17
CA ASN A 131 -15.71 -21.43 -1.51
C ASN A 131 -15.37 -20.40 -2.61
N ARG A 132 -15.57 -19.11 -2.32
CA ARG A 132 -15.30 -18.02 -3.26
C ARG A 132 -13.82 -17.66 -3.35
N VAL A 133 -13.13 -17.67 -2.23
CA VAL A 133 -11.70 -17.41 -2.19
C VAL A 133 -10.91 -18.56 -2.83
N GLU A 134 -11.34 -19.80 -2.67
CA GLU A 134 -10.72 -20.97 -3.32
C GLU A 134 -10.75 -20.83 -4.84
N ILE A 135 -11.89 -20.47 -5.41
CA ILE A 135 -11.98 -20.27 -6.86
C ILE A 135 -11.24 -19.00 -7.32
N ALA A 136 -11.33 -17.91 -6.56
CA ALA A 136 -10.63 -16.66 -6.85
C ALA A 136 -9.10 -16.84 -6.89
N ARG A 137 -8.56 -17.68 -6.00
CA ARG A 137 -7.13 -18.05 -5.99
C ARG A 137 -6.67 -18.65 -7.32
N GLU A 138 -7.53 -19.43 -8.00
CA GLU A 138 -7.18 -20.06 -9.26
C GLU A 138 -7.07 -19.04 -10.41
N PHE A 139 -7.73 -17.90 -10.29
CA PHE A 139 -7.63 -16.82 -11.29
C PHE A 139 -6.33 -16.05 -11.20
N LEU A 140 -5.69 -15.99 -10.03
CA LEU A 140 -4.50 -15.17 -9.83
C LEU A 140 -3.35 -15.61 -10.74
N SER A 141 -2.81 -14.65 -11.47
CA SER A 141 -1.53 -14.79 -12.17
C SER A 141 -0.36 -14.89 -11.17
N ASP A 142 0.82 -15.24 -11.64
CA ASP A 142 2.00 -15.41 -10.78
C ASP A 142 2.31 -14.17 -9.94
N ASN A 143 2.12 -12.98 -10.48
CA ASN A 143 2.27 -11.72 -9.77
C ASN A 143 0.94 -11.14 -9.27
N GLY A 144 -0.10 -11.97 -9.18
CA GLY A 144 -1.43 -11.56 -8.78
C GLY A 144 -1.58 -11.39 -7.28
N VAL A 145 -2.48 -10.48 -6.90
CA VAL A 145 -2.85 -10.20 -5.52
C VAL A 145 -4.36 -10.20 -5.33
N ILE A 146 -4.79 -10.63 -4.15
CA ILE A 146 -6.17 -10.56 -3.69
C ILE A 146 -6.26 -9.63 -2.49
N LEU A 147 -7.22 -8.71 -2.52
CA LEU A 147 -7.56 -7.80 -1.44
C LEU A 147 -8.95 -8.14 -0.95
N ALA A 148 -9.10 -8.33 0.35
CA ALA A 148 -10.37 -8.65 0.98
C ALA A 148 -10.68 -7.59 2.04
N GLN A 149 -11.73 -6.81 1.81
CA GLN A 149 -12.17 -5.75 2.73
C GLN A 149 -13.22 -6.27 3.69
N ILE A 150 -13.11 -5.84 4.97
CA ILE A 150 -13.97 -6.29 6.05
C ILE A 150 -13.99 -5.27 7.20
N SER A 151 -15.07 -5.26 7.99
CA SER A 151 -15.12 -4.56 9.27
C SER A 151 -14.42 -5.36 10.37
N PHE A 152 -14.17 -4.71 11.51
CA PHE A 152 -13.51 -5.32 12.68
C PHE A 152 -14.27 -6.56 13.22
N HIS A 153 -15.58 -6.66 13.02
CA HIS A 153 -16.42 -7.76 13.53
C HIS A 153 -15.96 -9.13 13.05
N GLN A 154 -15.58 -9.23 11.79
CA GLN A 154 -15.22 -10.50 11.16
C GLN A 154 -13.73 -10.56 10.75
N TYR A 155 -12.98 -9.48 10.95
CA TYR A 155 -11.57 -9.42 10.56
C TYR A 155 -10.72 -10.57 11.12
N PRO A 156 -10.78 -10.96 12.42
CA PRO A 156 -9.96 -12.05 12.93
C PRO A 156 -10.26 -13.39 12.27
N TYR A 157 -11.52 -13.67 12.03
CA TYR A 157 -11.96 -14.93 11.40
C TYR A 157 -11.60 -14.98 9.92
N LEU A 158 -11.76 -13.86 9.22
CA LEU A 158 -11.33 -13.74 7.82
C LEU A 158 -9.84 -13.94 7.69
N ARG A 159 -9.04 -13.35 8.58
CA ARG A 159 -7.60 -13.51 8.57
C ARG A 159 -7.17 -14.96 8.67
N VAL A 160 -7.73 -15.71 9.61
CA VAL A 160 -7.43 -17.13 9.80
C VAL A 160 -7.86 -17.94 8.57
N LEU A 161 -9.05 -17.67 8.03
CA LEU A 161 -9.55 -18.33 6.82
C LEU A 161 -8.64 -18.10 5.61
N LEU A 162 -8.21 -16.86 5.38
CA LEU A 162 -7.33 -16.52 4.27
C LEU A 162 -5.93 -17.14 4.45
N ASP A 163 -5.42 -17.20 5.67
CA ASP A 163 -4.17 -17.92 5.98
C ASP A 163 -4.27 -19.42 5.64
N GLU A 164 -5.42 -20.04 5.89
CA GLU A 164 -5.68 -21.45 5.55
C GLU A 164 -5.79 -21.67 4.04
N VAL A 165 -6.61 -20.87 3.37
CA VAL A 165 -6.94 -21.06 1.94
C VAL A 165 -5.81 -20.62 1.03
N LEU A 166 -5.23 -19.45 1.30
CA LEU A 166 -4.21 -18.84 0.45
C LEU A 166 -2.79 -19.19 0.87
N GLY A 167 -2.58 -19.41 2.15
CA GLY A 167 -1.29 -19.70 2.77
C GLY A 167 -0.75 -18.51 3.58
N LYS A 168 -0.42 -18.74 4.84
CA LYS A 168 0.08 -17.72 5.78
C LYS A 168 1.33 -16.99 5.27
N ASN A 169 2.22 -17.67 4.58
CA ASN A 169 3.44 -17.11 4.00
C ASN A 169 3.20 -16.22 2.76
N LYS A 170 1.97 -16.17 2.27
CA LYS A 170 1.55 -15.32 1.14
C LYS A 170 0.84 -14.05 1.58
N HIS A 171 0.64 -13.87 2.88
CA HIS A 171 0.15 -12.62 3.43
C HIS A 171 1.19 -11.50 3.20
N VAL A 172 0.75 -10.41 2.57
CA VAL A 172 1.59 -9.26 2.25
C VAL A 172 1.51 -8.21 3.33
N MET A 173 0.29 -7.74 3.65
CA MET A 173 0.03 -6.67 4.60
C MET A 173 -1.47 -6.57 4.90
N ASP A 174 -1.80 -6.01 6.05
CA ASP A 174 -3.13 -5.49 6.34
C ASP A 174 -3.11 -3.97 6.24
N ILE A 175 -4.01 -3.40 5.43
CA ILE A 175 -4.23 -1.97 5.32
C ILE A 175 -5.44 -1.60 6.17
N HIS A 176 -5.36 -0.47 6.86
CA HIS A 176 -6.41 0.06 7.72
C HIS A 176 -6.89 1.42 7.18
N PRO A 177 -7.87 1.43 6.27
CA PRO A 177 -8.45 2.68 5.80
C PRO A 177 -9.30 3.33 6.89
N LEU A 178 -9.06 4.61 7.12
CA LEU A 178 -9.91 5.48 7.92
C LEU A 178 -11.09 5.90 7.04
N VAL A 179 -12.30 5.42 7.38
CA VAL A 179 -13.51 5.62 6.56
C VAL A 179 -14.53 6.55 7.22
N ARG A 180 -14.33 6.94 8.48
CA ARG A 180 -15.21 7.83 9.22
C ARG A 180 -14.41 8.85 10.01
N HIS A 181 -14.99 10.02 10.22
CA HIS A 181 -14.36 11.07 11.04
C HIS A 181 -14.13 10.60 12.47
N LEU A 182 -12.92 10.80 12.98
CA LEU A 182 -12.52 10.36 14.33
C LEU A 182 -13.39 10.94 15.45
N GLN A 183 -13.90 12.17 15.26
CA GLN A 183 -14.62 12.93 16.30
C GLN A 183 -16.14 12.98 16.10
N ARG A 184 -16.67 12.43 15.00
CA ARG A 184 -18.11 12.41 14.76
C ARG A 184 -18.69 11.12 15.27
N SER A 185 -19.35 11.17 16.43
CA SER A 185 -20.27 10.14 16.88
C SER A 185 -21.68 10.54 16.46
N LEU A 186 -22.35 9.68 15.70
CA LEU A 186 -23.76 9.86 15.36
C LEU A 186 -24.69 9.44 16.52
N THR A 187 -24.18 8.71 17.50
CA THR A 187 -24.90 8.24 18.67
C THR A 187 -24.05 8.41 19.91
N ALA A 188 -24.59 9.08 20.92
CA ALA A 188 -23.92 9.28 22.22
C ALA A 188 -23.77 7.99 23.05
N ASP A 189 -24.37 6.90 22.60
CA ASP A 189 -24.49 5.65 23.36
C ASP A 189 -23.33 4.66 23.13
N LYS A 190 -22.40 4.98 22.21
CA LYS A 190 -21.26 4.12 21.93
C LYS A 190 -20.03 4.53 22.77
N GLU A 191 -19.40 3.56 23.41
CA GLU A 191 -18.13 3.75 24.12
C GLU A 191 -16.96 3.98 23.16
N PHE A 192 -17.01 3.38 21.96
CA PHE A 192 -15.99 3.50 20.92
C PHE A 192 -16.60 3.76 19.55
N ASN A 193 -15.92 4.55 18.73
CA ASN A 193 -16.29 4.78 17.34
C ASN A 193 -15.51 3.83 16.42
N ASP A 194 -16.22 3.09 15.58
CA ASP A 194 -15.67 2.25 14.54
C ASP A 194 -15.32 3.14 13.34
N VAL A 195 -14.11 3.61 13.26
CA VAL A 195 -13.69 4.59 12.26
C VAL A 195 -12.82 3.98 11.17
N VAL A 196 -12.30 2.77 11.38
CA VAL A 196 -11.43 2.08 10.42
C VAL A 196 -12.08 0.79 9.94
N GLU A 197 -11.78 0.44 8.71
CA GLU A 197 -12.00 -0.88 8.14
C GLU A 197 -10.66 -1.60 7.95
N HIS A 198 -10.70 -2.84 7.50
CA HIS A 198 -9.51 -3.66 7.32
C HIS A 198 -9.49 -4.23 5.91
N THR A 199 -8.39 -4.12 5.22
CA THR A 199 -8.16 -4.74 3.91
C THR A 199 -6.96 -5.66 4.00
N LEU A 200 -7.22 -6.97 3.93
CA LEU A 200 -6.19 -8.00 3.96
C LEU A 200 -5.65 -8.22 2.54
N ILE A 201 -4.33 -8.19 2.39
CA ILE A 201 -3.67 -8.38 1.10
C ILE A 201 -2.89 -9.69 1.11
N TYR A 202 -3.20 -10.55 0.15
CA TYR A 202 -2.50 -11.80 -0.11
C TYR A 202 -2.02 -11.85 -1.55
N SER A 203 -0.84 -12.43 -1.76
CA SER A 203 -0.27 -12.63 -3.10
C SER A 203 -0.38 -14.08 -3.54
N ARG A 204 -0.25 -14.33 -4.83
CA ARG A 204 -0.16 -15.69 -5.39
C ARG A 204 1.07 -16.43 -4.87
N HIS A 205 2.22 -15.75 -4.82
CA HIS A 205 3.50 -16.29 -4.37
C HIS A 205 4.05 -15.55 -3.15
N SER A 206 4.78 -16.25 -2.29
CA SER A 206 5.39 -15.70 -1.07
C SER A 206 6.48 -14.65 -1.34
N GLU A 207 7.04 -14.62 -2.54
CA GLU A 207 8.11 -13.69 -2.94
C GLU A 207 7.58 -12.37 -3.53
N PHE A 208 6.28 -12.18 -3.56
CA PHE A 208 5.68 -10.94 -4.04
C PHE A 208 6.23 -9.73 -3.27
N LYS A 209 6.58 -8.70 -4.01
CA LYS A 209 7.02 -7.42 -3.45
C LYS A 209 6.12 -6.31 -3.96
N MET A 210 5.48 -5.61 -3.04
CA MET A 210 4.70 -4.42 -3.37
C MET A 210 5.62 -3.37 -4.01
N PRO A 211 5.27 -2.79 -5.16
CA PRO A 211 6.02 -1.68 -5.73
C PRO A 211 6.02 -0.51 -4.75
N LYS A 212 7.09 0.27 -4.72
CA LYS A 212 7.19 1.45 -3.87
C LYS A 212 6.63 2.67 -4.58
N ILE A 213 6.15 3.65 -3.80
CA ILE A 213 5.73 4.95 -4.31
C ILE A 213 6.98 5.69 -4.82
N ALA A 214 6.97 6.06 -6.08
CA ALA A 214 8.01 6.92 -6.65
C ALA A 214 7.63 8.39 -6.45
N GLU A 215 8.41 9.12 -5.66
CA GLU A 215 8.26 10.57 -5.48
C GLU A 215 9.42 11.29 -6.15
N ARG A 216 9.11 12.26 -6.99
CA ARG A 216 10.14 13.12 -7.58
C ARG A 216 10.82 13.91 -6.46
N LYS A 217 12.14 13.94 -6.48
CA LYS A 217 12.90 14.76 -5.53
C LYS A 217 12.66 16.24 -5.80
N THR A 218 12.37 16.97 -4.74
CA THR A 218 12.21 18.42 -4.77
C THR A 218 13.25 19.09 -3.86
N PRO A 219 13.62 20.33 -4.11
CA PRO A 219 14.58 21.06 -3.30
C PRO A 219 14.04 21.55 -1.96
N ASP A 220 12.80 21.28 -1.60
CA ASP A 220 12.12 21.84 -0.42
C ASP A 220 12.86 21.65 0.91
N LYS A 221 13.64 20.57 1.02
CA LYS A 221 14.44 20.26 2.22
C LYS A 221 15.83 20.90 2.20
N TYR A 222 16.27 21.41 1.06
CA TYR A 222 17.60 21.95 0.86
C TYR A 222 17.59 23.45 1.12
N VAL A 223 17.60 23.80 2.40
CA VAL A 223 17.40 25.17 2.92
C VAL A 223 18.59 25.66 3.74
N TYR A 224 19.72 24.97 3.73
CA TYR A 224 20.90 25.39 4.45
C TYR A 224 22.06 25.71 3.51
N LYS A 225 22.83 26.72 3.88
CA LYS A 225 24.11 27.07 3.27
C LYS A 225 25.16 27.08 4.38
N VAL A 226 26.28 26.41 4.15
CA VAL A 226 27.47 26.45 4.99
C VAL A 226 28.51 27.26 4.28
N THR A 227 28.94 28.37 4.89
CA THR A 227 29.99 29.26 4.37
C THR A 227 31.18 29.20 5.32
N VAL A 228 32.30 28.69 4.83
CA VAL A 228 33.54 28.66 5.61
C VAL A 228 34.26 29.99 5.41
N THR A 229 34.59 30.68 6.49
CA THR A 229 35.20 32.03 6.51
C THR A 229 36.65 32.00 7.00
N GLY A 230 37.06 30.93 7.67
CA GLY A 230 38.42 30.73 8.19
C GLY A 230 39.12 29.46 7.69
N SER A 231 40.40 29.32 7.98
CA SER A 231 41.10 28.06 7.73
C SER A 231 40.75 26.98 8.74
N PRO A 232 40.83 25.68 8.37
CA PRO A 232 40.68 24.61 9.36
C PRO A 232 41.78 24.72 10.41
N VAL A 233 41.41 24.44 11.66
CA VAL A 233 42.38 24.41 12.76
C VAL A 233 43.31 23.19 12.68
N GLU A 234 42.79 22.12 12.05
CA GLU A 234 43.47 20.85 11.89
C GLU A 234 42.89 20.09 10.70
N ALA A 235 43.71 19.29 10.03
CA ALA A 235 43.32 18.26 9.09
C ALA A 235 43.80 16.91 9.63
N ARG A 236 42.86 15.97 9.88
CA ARG A 236 43.16 14.69 10.53
C ARG A 236 42.68 13.51 9.69
N MET A 237 43.55 12.50 9.54
CA MET A 237 43.14 11.25 8.90
C MET A 237 42.20 10.45 9.79
N MET A 238 40.99 10.18 9.29
CA MET A 238 39.96 9.38 9.94
C MET A 238 39.49 8.28 9.01
N GLY A 239 39.88 7.05 9.30
CA GLY A 239 39.78 5.96 8.35
C GLY A 239 40.69 6.26 7.14
N ASN A 240 40.13 6.31 5.94
CA ASN A 240 40.83 6.62 4.68
C ASN A 240 40.52 8.05 4.16
N LYS A 241 40.06 8.96 5.03
CA LYS A 241 39.63 10.30 4.66
C LYS A 241 40.37 11.36 5.45
N GLU A 242 40.90 12.38 4.76
CA GLU A 242 41.46 13.56 5.39
C GLU A 242 40.34 14.54 5.75
N VAL A 243 40.04 14.68 7.03
CA VAL A 243 38.95 15.45 7.56
C VAL A 243 39.45 16.82 8.02
N GLU A 244 38.91 17.87 7.42
CA GLU A 244 39.17 19.26 7.83
C GLU A 244 38.25 19.62 9.03
N ILE A 245 38.83 20.24 10.08
CA ILE A 245 38.15 20.59 11.33
C ILE A 245 38.03 22.11 11.47
N TYR A 246 36.84 22.61 11.67
CA TYR A 246 36.52 24.03 11.78
C TYR A 246 35.87 24.33 13.12
N LEU A 247 36.44 25.25 13.91
CA LEU A 247 35.86 25.69 15.17
C LEU A 247 34.70 26.68 14.94
N PRO A 248 33.77 26.79 15.91
CA PRO A 248 32.76 27.83 15.88
C PRO A 248 33.37 29.24 15.70
N GLY A 249 32.83 30.03 14.80
CA GLY A 249 33.36 31.34 14.39
C GLY A 249 34.21 31.35 13.11
N SER A 250 34.67 30.19 12.63
CA SER A 250 35.35 30.06 11.33
C SER A 250 34.43 29.62 10.19
N PHE A 251 33.17 29.47 10.45
CA PHE A 251 32.11 29.17 9.47
C PHE A 251 30.75 29.71 9.93
N GLU A 252 29.83 29.81 8.99
CA GLU A 252 28.45 30.21 9.22
C GLU A 252 27.49 29.20 8.59
N VAL A 253 26.42 28.84 9.31
CA VAL A 253 25.33 28.00 8.82
C VAL A 253 24.07 28.85 8.77
N THR A 254 23.62 29.18 7.55
CA THR A 254 22.44 30.02 7.33
C THR A 254 21.28 29.24 6.73
N LYS A 255 20.03 29.63 7.05
CA LYS A 255 18.86 29.17 6.33
C LYS A 255 18.59 30.10 5.17
N VAL A 256 18.35 29.50 4.00
CA VAL A 256 18.09 30.18 2.74
C VAL A 256 16.84 29.61 2.07
N THR A 257 16.32 30.25 1.04
CA THR A 257 15.21 29.71 0.24
C THR A 257 15.58 28.34 -0.36
N PRO A 258 14.62 27.40 -0.46
CA PRO A 258 14.88 26.08 -1.03
C PRO A 258 15.50 26.17 -2.42
N HIS A 259 16.59 25.44 -2.63
CA HIS A 259 17.27 25.37 -3.93
C HIS A 259 18.10 24.09 -4.01
N GLU A 260 18.23 23.50 -5.22
CA GLU A 260 18.96 22.23 -5.46
C GLU A 260 20.44 22.29 -5.07
N ASN A 261 21.07 23.46 -5.14
CA ASN A 261 22.47 23.68 -4.76
C ASN A 261 22.70 23.90 -3.27
N ASN A 262 21.64 23.94 -2.49
CA ASN A 262 21.72 24.10 -1.04
C ASN A 262 21.88 22.73 -0.34
N LEU A 263 22.03 22.78 0.97
CA LEU A 263 22.21 21.61 1.81
C LEU A 263 20.95 21.29 2.59
N HIS A 264 20.73 20.00 2.80
CA HIS A 264 19.78 19.46 3.77
C HIS A 264 20.53 19.07 5.05
N ARG A 265 20.02 19.48 6.22
CA ARG A 265 20.58 19.09 7.53
C ARG A 265 19.81 17.90 8.08
N GLU A 266 20.52 16.82 8.36
CA GLU A 266 19.95 15.59 8.93
C GLU A 266 20.53 15.31 10.31
N THR A 267 19.67 15.01 11.28
CA THR A 267 20.10 14.67 12.65
C THR A 267 20.45 13.20 12.76
N ILE A 268 21.61 12.87 13.32
CA ILE A 268 22.13 11.51 13.45
C ILE A 268 21.51 10.83 14.65
N ARG A 269 20.34 10.20 14.48
CA ARG A 269 19.59 9.50 15.52
C ARG A 269 18.96 8.20 15.03
N GLY A 270 18.61 7.32 15.96
CA GLY A 270 17.90 6.07 15.61
C GLY A 270 18.64 5.25 14.57
N SER A 271 17.92 4.74 13.58
CA SER A 271 18.47 3.89 12.52
C SER A 271 19.52 4.59 11.63
N ILE A 272 19.57 5.92 11.60
CA ILE A 272 20.58 6.68 10.84
C ILE A 272 21.96 6.39 11.40
N ARG A 273 22.11 6.23 12.70
CA ARG A 273 23.41 5.93 13.34
C ARG A 273 24.06 4.66 12.82
N GLU A 274 23.25 3.63 12.54
CA GLU A 274 23.74 2.28 12.21
C GLU A 274 23.63 1.94 10.73
N LYS A 275 22.53 2.38 10.09
CA LYS A 275 22.21 1.96 8.70
C LYS A 275 22.71 2.94 7.64
N ASN A 276 22.88 4.22 7.98
CA ASN A 276 23.36 5.24 7.06
C ASN A 276 24.90 5.36 7.10
N SER A 277 25.54 5.53 5.95
CA SER A 277 27.01 5.65 5.86
C SER A 277 27.55 6.86 6.64
N SER A 278 26.86 8.00 6.60
CA SER A 278 27.23 9.20 7.37
C SER A 278 27.06 8.98 8.86
N GLY A 279 25.96 8.34 9.27
CA GLY A 279 25.74 8.01 10.68
C GLY A 279 26.83 7.09 11.23
N ARG A 280 27.19 6.03 10.50
CA ARG A 280 28.28 5.12 10.88
C ARG A 280 29.62 5.82 10.98
N PHE A 281 29.95 6.69 10.02
CA PHE A 281 31.19 7.47 10.06
C PHE A 281 31.22 8.39 11.28
N PHE A 282 30.14 9.10 11.55
CA PHE A 282 30.04 9.98 12.71
C PHE A 282 30.29 9.22 14.03
N VAL A 283 29.59 8.11 14.22
CA VAL A 283 29.72 7.29 15.43
C VAL A 283 31.12 6.69 15.59
N ALA A 284 31.73 6.24 14.48
CA ALA A 284 33.04 5.62 14.52
C ALA A 284 34.18 6.61 14.83
N PHE A 285 34.11 7.83 14.31
CA PHE A 285 35.22 8.77 14.32
C PHE A 285 34.91 10.11 15.02
N LEU A 286 33.79 10.76 14.72
CA LEU A 286 33.55 12.14 15.10
C LEU A 286 32.90 12.27 16.49
N GLU A 287 32.02 11.36 16.85
CA GLU A 287 31.35 11.39 18.13
C GLU A 287 32.30 11.34 19.35
N LYS A 288 33.44 10.68 19.17
CA LYS A 288 34.48 10.54 20.20
C LYS A 288 35.27 11.84 20.46
N LEU A 289 35.14 12.80 19.55
CA LEU A 289 35.86 14.07 19.63
C LEU A 289 35.10 15.16 20.41
N ARG A 290 34.01 14.80 21.06
CA ARG A 290 33.21 15.74 21.87
C ARG A 290 33.94 16.32 23.05
N ASP A 291 34.87 15.56 23.64
CA ASP A 291 35.67 16.00 24.77
C ASP A 291 36.89 16.81 24.31
N GLU A 292 37.26 16.72 23.05
CA GLU A 292 38.44 17.40 22.46
C GLU A 292 38.06 18.74 21.81
N PHE A 293 36.85 18.81 21.21
CA PHE A 293 36.40 20.00 20.45
C PHE A 293 35.09 20.57 21.04
N PRO A 294 34.93 21.90 20.99
CA PRO A 294 33.72 22.54 21.51
C PRO A 294 32.47 22.12 20.75
N PRO A 295 31.27 22.23 21.35
CA PRO A 295 30.00 22.03 20.71
C PRO A 295 29.91 22.81 19.39
N LEU A 296 29.16 22.27 18.39
CA LEU A 296 29.00 22.85 17.05
C LEU A 296 30.27 22.89 16.19
N THR A 297 31.38 22.25 16.59
CA THR A 297 32.53 22.07 15.69
C THR A 297 32.08 21.39 14.41
N LEU A 298 32.53 21.92 13.28
CA LEU A 298 32.20 21.43 11.94
C LEU A 298 33.36 20.62 11.36
N PHE A 299 33.04 19.47 10.81
CA PHE A 299 33.99 18.58 10.12
C PHE A 299 33.59 18.48 8.65
N LYS A 300 34.51 18.77 7.75
CA LYS A 300 34.32 18.56 6.31
C LYS A 300 34.99 17.24 5.92
N VAL A 301 34.19 16.28 5.53
CA VAL A 301 34.63 14.92 5.23
C VAL A 301 34.54 14.68 3.71
N PRO A 302 35.65 14.48 3.03
CA PRO A 302 35.71 14.30 1.58
C PRO A 302 35.21 12.88 1.20
N ASN A 303 34.93 12.75 -0.11
CA ASN A 303 34.51 11.48 -0.71
C ASN A 303 33.33 10.82 0.01
N MET A 304 32.31 11.62 0.32
CA MET A 304 31.04 11.20 0.90
C MET A 304 29.87 11.81 0.15
N GLY A 305 28.83 10.98 -0.05
CA GLY A 305 27.62 11.40 -0.74
C GLY A 305 27.66 11.09 -2.24
N ASP A 306 26.50 11.23 -2.84
CA ASP A 306 26.22 11.08 -4.26
C ASP A 306 25.67 12.39 -4.85
N ASP A 307 25.96 13.50 -4.18
CA ASP A 307 25.65 14.87 -4.63
C ASP A 307 26.86 15.48 -5.35
N SER A 308 26.64 16.64 -5.95
CA SER A 308 27.67 17.36 -6.73
C SER A 308 28.88 17.83 -5.91
N LEU A 309 28.76 17.85 -4.58
CA LEU A 309 29.80 18.35 -3.69
C LEU A 309 30.92 17.33 -3.43
N CYS A 310 30.57 16.05 -3.47
CA CYS A 310 31.45 14.91 -3.13
C CYS A 310 32.05 14.98 -1.72
N PHE A 311 31.51 15.77 -0.83
CA PHE A 311 31.87 15.83 0.59
C PHE A 311 30.62 16.05 1.44
N ARG A 312 30.75 15.85 2.76
CA ARG A 312 29.72 16.20 3.73
C ARG A 312 30.29 17.00 4.86
N TYR A 313 29.53 17.98 5.33
CA TYR A 313 29.76 18.61 6.61
C TYR A 313 29.09 17.82 7.73
N PHE A 314 29.78 17.62 8.84
CA PHE A 314 29.25 17.08 10.07
C PHE A 314 29.39 18.10 11.18
N GLU A 315 28.43 18.12 12.08
CA GLU A 315 28.37 19.06 13.19
C GLU A 315 28.28 18.30 14.51
N LEU A 316 29.15 18.60 15.47
CA LEU A 316 29.00 18.13 16.83
C LEU A 316 27.71 18.68 17.43
N PRO A 317 27.06 17.94 18.37
CA PRO A 317 25.85 18.42 19.00
C PRO A 317 26.09 19.71 19.80
N LYS A 318 25.02 20.49 19.93
CA LYS A 318 24.98 21.59 20.90
C LYS A 318 25.17 21.05 22.31
N GLU A 319 25.62 21.89 23.20
CA GLU A 319 25.69 21.60 24.63
C GLU A 319 24.34 21.06 25.14
N GLY A 320 24.40 20.01 25.95
CA GLY A 320 23.21 19.31 26.45
C GLY A 320 22.54 18.36 25.47
N ASN A 321 22.88 18.36 24.18
CA ASN A 321 22.32 17.45 23.17
C ASN A 321 23.21 16.23 22.94
N LYS A 322 22.56 15.07 22.67
CA LYS A 322 23.29 13.81 22.40
C LYS A 322 23.57 13.58 20.91
N ASN A 323 22.81 14.20 20.03
CA ASN A 323 22.83 13.87 18.60
C ASN A 323 23.55 14.94 17.78
N GLY A 324 24.57 14.52 17.02
CA GLY A 324 25.16 15.34 15.98
C GLY A 324 24.29 15.43 14.73
N ALA A 325 24.76 16.14 13.75
CA ALA A 325 24.09 16.29 12.47
C ALA A 325 25.08 16.22 11.31
N TYR A 326 24.56 16.01 10.10
CA TYR A 326 25.33 16.22 8.89
C TYR A 326 24.52 17.03 7.86
N PHE A 327 25.26 17.68 6.97
CA PHE A 327 24.72 18.45 5.86
C PHE A 327 25.08 17.74 4.55
N GLN A 328 24.14 17.59 3.66
CA GLN A 328 24.31 16.94 2.38
C GLN A 328 23.64 17.73 1.26
N GLY A 329 24.24 17.70 0.09
CA GLY A 329 23.62 18.20 -1.14
C GLY A 329 22.52 17.28 -1.65
N MET A 330 21.82 17.72 -2.68
CA MET A 330 20.78 16.93 -3.31
C MET A 330 21.39 15.74 -4.07
N PRO A 331 20.99 14.48 -3.75
CA PRO A 331 21.55 13.30 -4.42
C PRO A 331 21.23 13.30 -5.91
N GLN A 332 22.25 12.96 -6.72
CA GLN A 332 22.14 12.92 -8.19
C GLN A 332 21.92 11.52 -8.76
N SER A 333 22.07 10.47 -7.94
CA SER A 333 21.97 9.07 -8.37
C SER A 333 20.60 8.64 -8.92
N SER A 334 19.55 9.37 -8.60
CA SER A 334 18.18 9.10 -9.09
C SER A 334 17.34 10.36 -9.02
N GLU A 335 16.47 10.57 -9.98
CA GLU A 335 15.47 11.65 -9.99
C GLU A 335 14.34 11.39 -8.98
N PHE A 336 14.15 10.13 -8.56
CA PHE A 336 13.07 9.70 -7.69
C PHE A 336 13.58 9.15 -6.36
N THR A 337 12.76 9.36 -5.32
CA THR A 337 12.86 8.66 -4.03
C THR A 337 11.74 7.62 -3.96
N TYR A 338 12.06 6.41 -3.49
CA TYR A 338 11.09 5.31 -3.39
C TYR A 338 10.72 5.09 -1.94
N LYS A 339 9.43 5.28 -1.62
CA LYS A 339 8.88 5.10 -0.29
C LYS A 339 7.95 3.88 -0.22
N PRO A 340 7.94 3.15 0.90
CA PRO A 340 6.92 2.13 1.12
C PRO A 340 5.55 2.79 1.27
N TYR A 341 4.49 2.06 0.89
CA TYR A 341 3.13 2.47 1.22
C TYR A 341 2.90 2.41 2.73
N PRO A 342 2.20 3.38 3.32
CA PRO A 342 1.72 3.25 4.69
C PRO A 342 0.63 2.18 4.76
N ASN A 343 0.51 1.51 5.88
CA ASN A 343 -0.60 0.57 6.13
C ASN A 343 -1.83 1.23 6.76
N PHE A 344 -1.80 2.52 6.99
CA PHE A 344 -2.92 3.35 7.42
C PHE A 344 -3.15 4.41 6.35
N LEU A 345 -4.37 4.51 5.85
CA LEU A 345 -4.78 5.42 4.79
C LEU A 345 -5.99 6.23 5.25
N ASP A 346 -5.93 7.54 5.10
CA ASP A 346 -7.05 8.43 5.39
C ASP A 346 -7.88 8.64 4.12
N TYR A 347 -9.08 8.07 4.10
CA TYR A 347 -10.05 8.16 3.01
C TYR A 347 -11.38 8.74 3.47
N VAL A 348 -11.38 9.50 4.58
CA VAL A 348 -12.62 10.05 5.15
C VAL A 348 -13.35 10.94 4.15
N GLU A 349 -12.64 11.80 3.46
CA GLU A 349 -13.25 12.74 2.49
C GLU A 349 -13.78 12.01 1.26
N GLU A 350 -12.98 11.09 0.70
CA GLU A 350 -13.36 10.30 -0.48
C GLU A 350 -14.54 9.39 -0.18
N TYR A 351 -14.54 8.71 0.97
CA TYR A 351 -15.60 7.80 1.36
C TYR A 351 -16.95 8.51 1.56
N ASN A 352 -16.93 9.70 2.12
CA ASN A 352 -18.16 10.49 2.32
C ASN A 352 -18.66 11.14 1.03
N SER A 353 -17.81 11.40 0.04
CA SER A 353 -18.21 11.99 -1.24
C SER A 353 -18.98 11.02 -2.14
N VAL A 354 -18.77 9.71 -1.98
CA VAL A 354 -19.47 8.66 -2.78
C VAL A 354 -20.91 8.44 -2.29
N ASN A 355 -21.22 8.82 -1.05
CA ASN A 355 -22.56 8.65 -0.45
C ASN A 355 -23.40 9.93 -0.46
N ALA A 356 -22.91 11.02 -1.05
CA ALA A 356 -23.62 12.27 -1.29
C ALA A 356 -24.13 12.30 -2.73
#